data_04d2bd5f04ffc025713125830b2f039a
#
_entry.id   04d2bd5f04ffc025713125830b2f039a
#
_cell.length_a   1.000
_cell.length_b   1.000
_cell.length_c   1.000
_cell.angle_alpha   90.00
_cell.angle_beta   90.00
_cell.angle_gamma   90.00
#
_symmetry.space_group_name_H-M   'P 1'
#
loop_
_entity.id
_entity.type
_entity.pdbx_description
1 polymer ?
#
loop_
_entity_poly.entity_id
_entity_poly.type
_entity_poly.pdbx_seq_one_letter_code
_entity_poly.pdbx_strand_id
1 'polypeptide(L)'
;MADALARAVTEEPDAVLDVATLTGAQIVALGDHVAAVMGTPDLREEVVAAAQRAGESFWPMPLPAHLRTTLDSPFADLRNTKVGSRAGGMLSAGLFLREFVGRRPWAHLDIAGPAYNDASPWGLTPTGGTGMGVSTLVELLRSLSGEVSILS
;
A
#
# COMPACT_ATOMS: atom_id res chain seq x y z
N MET A 1 9.54 -5.04 -6.93
CA MET A 1 8.81 -5.18 -5.64
C MET A 1 8.78 -6.63 -5.16
N ALA A 2 8.25 -7.59 -5.90
CA ALA A 2 8.16 -9.00 -5.46
C ALA A 2 9.49 -9.57 -4.95
N ASP A 3 10.59 -9.40 -5.68
CA ASP A 3 11.92 -9.86 -5.26
C ASP A 3 12.38 -9.18 -3.95
N ALA A 4 12.06 -7.89 -3.79
CA ALA A 4 12.39 -7.17 -2.56
C ALA A 4 11.61 -7.70 -1.36
N LEU A 5 10.31 -8.00 -1.53
CA LEU A 5 9.49 -8.62 -0.50
C LEU A 5 9.98 -10.03 -0.14
N ALA A 6 10.25 -10.85 -1.15
CA ALA A 6 10.81 -12.19 -0.95
C ALA A 6 12.14 -12.13 -0.17
N ARG A 7 13.00 -11.17 -0.48
CA ARG A 7 14.26 -10.96 0.26
C ARG A 7 14.01 -10.45 1.67
N ALA A 8 13.10 -9.50 1.85
CA ALA A 8 12.81 -8.92 3.16
C ALA A 8 12.32 -9.97 4.17
N VAL A 9 11.46 -10.90 3.76
CA VAL A 9 10.93 -11.93 4.68
C VAL A 9 11.98 -12.93 5.14
N THR A 10 13.11 -13.06 4.43
CA THR A 10 14.23 -13.92 4.87
C THR A 10 14.96 -13.36 6.10
N GLU A 11 14.79 -12.08 6.40
CA GLU A 11 15.32 -11.44 7.62
C GLU A 11 14.40 -11.67 8.84
N GLU A 12 13.31 -12.42 8.68
CA GLU A 12 12.34 -12.74 9.71
C GLU A 12 11.78 -11.53 10.48
N PRO A 13 11.35 -10.45 9.77
CA PRO A 13 10.83 -9.26 10.44
C PRO A 13 9.50 -9.55 11.14
N ASP A 14 9.17 -8.75 12.16
CA ASP A 14 7.87 -8.81 12.85
C ASP A 14 6.72 -8.37 11.93
N ALA A 15 6.98 -7.40 11.05
CA ALA A 15 6.05 -6.91 10.04
C ALA A 15 6.79 -6.39 8.80
N VAL A 16 6.11 -6.38 7.66
CA VAL A 16 6.64 -5.82 6.41
C VAL A 16 5.70 -4.73 5.92
N LEU A 17 6.27 -3.56 5.63
CA LEU A 17 5.56 -2.49 4.93
C LEU A 17 6.28 -2.21 3.61
N ASP A 18 5.52 -2.05 2.56
CA ASP A 18 6.03 -1.59 1.28
C ASP A 18 5.20 -0.44 0.74
N VAL A 19 5.87 0.48 0.05
CA VAL A 19 5.27 1.69 -0.54
C VAL A 19 5.64 1.74 -2.00
N ALA A 20 4.65 1.89 -2.86
CA ALA A 20 4.89 2.02 -4.29
C ALA A 20 3.77 2.80 -5.00
N THR A 21 4.11 3.38 -6.13
CA THR A 21 3.15 3.82 -7.15
C THR A 21 2.79 2.62 -8.02
N LEU A 22 2.07 1.65 -7.41
CA LEU A 22 1.94 0.31 -7.98
C LEU A 22 1.03 0.27 -9.19
N THR A 23 -0.14 0.95 -9.10
CA THR A 23 -1.17 0.76 -10.12
C THR A 23 -1.85 2.04 -10.58
N GLY A 24 -2.05 2.18 -11.89
CA GLY A 24 -2.97 3.19 -12.42
C GLY A 24 -4.43 2.96 -12.02
N ALA A 25 -4.78 1.74 -11.59
CA ALA A 25 -6.11 1.42 -11.08
C ALA A 25 -6.40 2.11 -9.73
N GLN A 26 -5.38 2.38 -8.93
CA GLN A 26 -5.48 3.17 -7.71
C GLN A 26 -5.95 4.60 -8.04
N ILE A 27 -5.35 5.25 -9.04
CA ILE A 27 -5.73 6.60 -9.48
C ILE A 27 -7.19 6.63 -9.95
N VAL A 28 -7.60 5.62 -10.73
CA VAL A 28 -8.98 5.51 -11.22
C VAL A 28 -9.98 5.32 -10.09
N ALA A 29 -9.61 4.59 -9.04
CA ALA A 29 -10.51 4.26 -7.93
C ALA A 29 -10.60 5.37 -6.87
N LEU A 30 -9.47 6.02 -6.54
CA LEU A 30 -9.35 6.91 -5.38
C LEU A 30 -8.88 8.32 -5.74
N GLY A 31 -8.52 8.57 -7.01
CA GLY A 31 -8.00 9.86 -7.44
C GLY A 31 -6.56 10.11 -6.98
N ASP A 32 -6.20 11.39 -6.96
CA ASP A 32 -4.84 11.89 -6.72
C ASP A 32 -4.62 12.45 -5.30
N HIS A 33 -5.64 12.38 -4.44
CA HIS A 33 -5.55 12.87 -3.06
C HIS A 33 -5.60 11.75 -2.01
N VAL A 34 -6.02 10.55 -2.38
CA VAL A 34 -6.21 9.43 -1.45
C VAL A 34 -5.37 8.24 -1.89
N ALA A 35 -4.49 7.77 -1.02
CA ALA A 35 -3.75 6.52 -1.23
C ALA A 35 -4.57 5.30 -0.83
N ALA A 36 -4.20 4.13 -1.35
CA ALA A 36 -4.77 2.87 -0.90
C ALA A 36 -3.84 2.17 0.08
N VAL A 37 -4.40 1.46 1.06
CA VAL A 37 -3.65 0.51 1.87
C VAL A 37 -4.31 -0.86 1.83
N MET A 38 -3.51 -1.89 1.55
CA MET A 38 -3.90 -3.30 1.51
C MET A 38 -3.00 -4.11 2.44
N GLY A 39 -3.45 -5.26 2.92
CA GLY A 39 -2.60 -6.11 3.76
C GLY A 39 -3.37 -6.94 4.77
N THR A 40 -2.66 -7.39 5.81
CA THR A 40 -3.28 -8.06 6.97
C THR A 40 -4.19 -7.08 7.69
N PRO A 41 -5.37 -7.51 8.17
CA PRO A 41 -6.39 -6.59 8.71
C PRO A 41 -5.82 -5.65 9.79
N ASP A 42 -5.20 -6.19 10.82
CA ASP A 42 -4.72 -5.40 11.96
C ASP A 42 -3.70 -4.34 11.54
N LEU A 43 -2.66 -4.74 10.79
CA LEU A 43 -1.63 -3.79 10.35
C LEU A 43 -2.19 -2.73 9.37
N ARG A 44 -3.12 -3.14 8.50
CA ARG A 44 -3.81 -2.20 7.61
C ARG A 44 -4.58 -1.15 8.40
N GLU A 45 -5.28 -1.54 9.46
CA GLU A 45 -6.04 -0.64 10.32
C GLU A 45 -5.12 0.28 11.13
N GLU A 46 -3.99 -0.22 11.61
CA GLU A 46 -2.94 0.59 12.25
C GLU A 46 -2.38 1.65 11.32
N VAL A 47 -2.11 1.30 10.05
CA VAL A 47 -1.67 2.27 9.03
C VAL A 47 -2.73 3.36 8.81
N VAL A 48 -4.01 2.99 8.70
CA VAL A 48 -5.11 3.97 8.53
C VAL A 48 -5.21 4.89 9.74
N ALA A 49 -5.11 4.36 10.94
CA ALA A 49 -5.14 5.15 12.18
C ALA A 49 -3.94 6.10 12.27
N ALA A 50 -2.74 5.64 11.89
CA ALA A 50 -1.56 6.48 11.82
C ALA A 50 -1.71 7.60 10.77
N ALA A 51 -2.25 7.28 9.60
CA ALA A 51 -2.52 8.25 8.54
C ALA A 51 -3.48 9.35 9.00
N GLN A 52 -4.55 8.99 9.70
CA GLN A 52 -5.50 9.95 10.27
C GLN A 52 -4.81 10.92 11.25
N ARG A 53 -3.93 10.42 12.14
CA ARG A 53 -3.16 11.27 13.05
C ARG A 53 -2.16 12.16 12.31
N ALA A 54 -1.57 11.64 11.23
CA ALA A 54 -0.62 12.37 10.38
C ALA A 54 -1.28 13.40 9.44
N GLY A 55 -2.61 13.38 9.31
CA GLY A 55 -3.32 14.23 8.35
C GLY A 55 -3.19 13.78 6.89
N GLU A 56 -2.77 12.53 6.64
CA GLU A 56 -2.71 11.93 5.31
C GLU A 56 -3.94 11.03 5.05
N SER A 57 -4.41 10.99 3.81
CA SER A 57 -5.62 10.25 3.44
C SER A 57 -5.26 8.88 2.88
N PHE A 58 -5.50 7.82 3.65
CA PHE A 58 -5.41 6.43 3.22
C PHE A 58 -6.75 5.73 3.30
N TRP A 59 -7.10 4.98 2.25
CA TRP A 59 -8.32 4.18 2.22
C TRP A 59 -8.01 2.69 2.30
N PRO A 60 -8.58 1.95 3.25
CA PRO A 60 -8.35 0.52 3.37
C PRO A 60 -9.06 -0.23 2.24
N MET A 61 -8.30 -1.01 1.49
CA MET A 61 -8.82 -1.82 0.38
C MET A 61 -8.81 -3.31 0.74
N PRO A 62 -9.83 -4.07 0.31
CA PRO A 62 -9.88 -5.50 0.54
C PRO A 62 -8.92 -6.27 -0.38
N LEU A 63 -8.54 -7.48 0.03
CA LEU A 63 -7.88 -8.47 -0.80
C LEU A 63 -8.77 -9.72 -0.97
N PRO A 64 -9.81 -9.66 -1.82
CA PRO A 64 -10.80 -10.71 -1.94
C PRO A 64 -10.21 -11.96 -2.60
N ALA A 65 -10.32 -13.10 -1.89
CA ALA A 65 -9.67 -14.36 -2.27
C ALA A 65 -10.03 -14.85 -3.70
N HIS A 66 -11.26 -14.57 -4.16
CA HIS A 66 -11.69 -15.01 -5.49
C HIS A 66 -10.88 -14.37 -6.64
N LEU A 67 -10.25 -13.23 -6.42
CA LEU A 67 -9.40 -12.61 -7.44
C LEU A 67 -8.03 -13.30 -7.57
N ARG A 68 -7.62 -14.14 -6.62
CA ARG A 68 -6.34 -14.85 -6.67
C ARG A 68 -6.21 -15.71 -7.92
N THR A 69 -7.29 -16.36 -8.36
CA THR A 69 -7.29 -17.18 -9.57
C THR A 69 -6.98 -16.41 -10.85
N THR A 70 -7.13 -15.08 -10.83
CA THR A 70 -6.78 -14.24 -11.99
C THR A 70 -5.27 -14.14 -12.20
N LEU A 71 -4.48 -14.56 -11.22
CA LEU A 71 -3.01 -14.59 -11.25
C LEU A 71 -2.44 -15.95 -11.71
N ASP A 72 -3.29 -16.95 -11.97
CA ASP A 72 -2.85 -18.25 -12.44
C ASP A 72 -2.26 -18.14 -13.87
N SER A 73 -1.13 -18.80 -14.09
CA SER A 73 -0.39 -18.76 -15.34
C SER A 73 -0.18 -20.18 -15.88
N PRO A 74 -0.32 -20.41 -17.21
CA PRO A 74 0.02 -21.70 -17.80
C PRO A 74 1.53 -21.89 -18.02
N PHE A 75 2.36 -20.84 -17.78
CA PHE A 75 3.79 -20.85 -18.12
C PHE A 75 4.69 -20.55 -16.92
N ALA A 76 4.14 -19.99 -15.83
CA ALA A 76 4.87 -19.59 -14.64
C ALA A 76 4.02 -19.90 -13.41
N ASP A 77 4.63 -19.80 -12.22
CA ASP A 77 3.91 -19.98 -10.95
C ASP A 77 2.79 -18.95 -10.78
N LEU A 78 3.06 -17.72 -11.21
CA LEU A 78 2.12 -16.60 -11.14
C LEU A 78 2.31 -15.65 -12.34
N ARG A 79 1.22 -14.96 -12.69
CA ARG A 79 1.31 -13.74 -13.51
C ARG A 79 1.09 -12.51 -12.62
N ASN A 80 1.72 -11.42 -12.95
CA ASN A 80 1.63 -10.15 -12.21
C ASN A 80 0.41 -9.29 -12.60
N THR A 81 -0.34 -9.69 -13.62
CA THR A 81 -1.51 -8.94 -14.09
C THR A 81 -2.55 -9.87 -14.69
N LYS A 82 -3.82 -9.49 -14.59
CA LYS A 82 -4.93 -10.19 -15.23
C LYS A 82 -4.92 -9.93 -16.73
N VAL A 83 -5.01 -10.98 -17.53
CA VAL A 83 -5.13 -10.89 -18.99
C VAL A 83 -6.56 -10.54 -19.40
N GLY A 84 -6.71 -9.63 -20.36
CA GLY A 84 -7.99 -9.30 -21.00
C GLY A 84 -8.93 -8.41 -20.17
N SER A 85 -8.58 -8.00 -18.97
CA SER A 85 -9.41 -7.10 -18.16
C SER A 85 -8.58 -6.28 -17.18
N ARG A 86 -8.92 -5.01 -17.02
CA ARG A 86 -8.34 -4.11 -16.01
C ARG A 86 -9.16 -4.03 -14.71
N ALA A 87 -10.34 -4.70 -14.68
CA ALA A 87 -11.21 -4.68 -13.51
C ALA A 87 -10.52 -5.28 -12.29
N GLY A 88 -10.56 -4.57 -11.16
CA GLY A 88 -9.92 -4.98 -9.93
C GLY A 88 -8.39 -4.97 -9.97
N GLY A 89 -7.77 -4.21 -10.89
CA GLY A 89 -6.33 -4.22 -11.11
C GLY A 89 -5.50 -3.92 -9.86
N MET A 90 -5.90 -2.94 -9.06
CA MET A 90 -5.25 -2.63 -7.78
C MET A 90 -5.30 -3.83 -6.82
N LEU A 91 -6.46 -4.47 -6.67
CA LEU A 91 -6.65 -5.62 -5.77
C LEU A 91 -5.86 -6.85 -6.25
N SER A 92 -5.84 -7.09 -7.56
CA SER A 92 -5.04 -8.17 -8.15
C SER A 92 -3.54 -7.95 -7.95
N ALA A 93 -3.07 -6.70 -8.09
CA ALA A 93 -1.68 -6.34 -7.82
C ALA A 93 -1.30 -6.55 -6.34
N GLY A 94 -2.17 -6.14 -5.42
CA GLY A 94 -1.98 -6.41 -3.99
C GLY A 94 -1.96 -7.90 -3.67
N LEU A 95 -2.85 -8.70 -4.28
CA LEU A 95 -2.85 -10.16 -4.14
C LEU A 95 -1.56 -10.78 -4.69
N PHE A 96 -1.04 -10.27 -5.79
CA PHE A 96 0.25 -10.71 -6.32
C PHE A 96 1.39 -10.47 -5.31
N LEU A 97 1.48 -9.27 -4.74
CA LEU A 97 2.50 -8.96 -3.73
C LEU A 97 2.37 -9.83 -2.48
N ARG A 98 1.14 -10.12 -2.05
CA ARG A 98 0.86 -10.97 -0.90
C ARG A 98 1.48 -12.37 -1.01
N GLU A 99 1.63 -12.92 -2.20
CA GLU A 99 2.24 -14.25 -2.41
C GLU A 99 3.72 -14.29 -1.96
N PHE A 100 4.39 -13.14 -1.88
CA PHE A 100 5.81 -13.02 -1.54
C PHE A 100 6.10 -12.68 -0.08
N VAL A 101 5.06 -12.46 0.74
CA VAL A 101 5.23 -12.10 2.16
C VAL A 101 4.89 -13.24 3.12
N GLY A 102 4.36 -14.35 2.62
CA GLY A 102 4.02 -15.52 3.42
C GLY A 102 2.96 -15.22 4.48
N ARG A 103 3.25 -15.56 5.73
CA ARG A 103 2.36 -15.36 6.89
C ARG A 103 2.70 -14.13 7.72
N ARG A 104 3.67 -13.34 7.31
CA ARG A 104 4.09 -12.15 8.07
C ARG A 104 2.99 -11.09 8.04
N PRO A 105 2.78 -10.33 9.13
CA PRO A 105 2.01 -9.10 9.06
C PRO A 105 2.57 -8.21 7.95
N TRP A 106 1.68 -7.73 7.07
CA TRP A 106 2.11 -6.99 5.88
C TRP A 106 1.09 -5.92 5.53
N ALA A 107 1.60 -4.75 5.13
CA ALA A 107 0.80 -3.71 4.53
C ALA A 107 1.50 -3.12 3.30
N HIS A 108 0.75 -3.02 2.21
CA HIS A 108 1.13 -2.34 0.99
C HIS A 108 0.42 -1.00 0.89
N LEU A 109 1.18 0.06 0.69
CA LEU A 109 0.71 1.43 0.48
C LEU A 109 0.82 1.76 -1.02
N ASP A 110 -0.30 1.71 -1.75
CA ASP A 110 -0.35 2.15 -3.15
C ASP A 110 -0.62 3.65 -3.20
N ILE A 111 0.44 4.42 -3.44
CA ILE A 111 0.44 5.88 -3.47
C ILE A 111 0.45 6.43 -4.90
N ALA A 112 0.04 5.64 -5.90
CA ALA A 112 0.16 6.00 -7.31
C ALA A 112 -0.46 7.36 -7.66
N GLY A 113 -1.63 7.68 -7.10
CA GLY A 113 -2.28 8.99 -7.30
C GLY A 113 -1.58 10.11 -6.54
N PRO A 114 -1.53 10.05 -5.21
CA PRO A 114 -1.08 11.17 -4.39
C PRO A 114 0.44 11.35 -4.31
N ALA A 115 1.27 10.48 -4.92
CA ALA A 115 2.73 10.57 -4.87
C ALA A 115 3.29 11.79 -5.61
N TYR A 116 2.57 12.32 -6.58
CA TYR A 116 3.02 13.42 -7.41
C TYR A 116 1.87 14.37 -7.73
N ASN A 117 2.10 15.68 -7.56
CA ASN A 117 1.14 16.73 -7.88
C ASN A 117 1.66 17.53 -9.08
N ASP A 118 1.02 17.44 -10.24
CA ASP A 118 1.33 18.22 -11.44
C ASP A 118 0.52 19.52 -11.55
N ALA A 119 -0.37 19.75 -10.58
CA ALA A 119 -1.20 20.94 -10.47
C ALA A 119 -0.62 21.98 -9.48
N SER A 120 -1.41 22.99 -9.16
CA SER A 120 -1.05 23.98 -8.15
C SER A 120 -0.92 23.35 -6.75
N PRO A 121 -0.05 23.88 -5.87
CA PRO A 121 0.04 23.43 -4.48
C PRO A 121 -1.30 23.58 -3.74
N TRP A 122 -1.58 22.68 -2.81
CA TRP A 122 -2.74 22.76 -1.94
C TRP A 122 -2.44 22.23 -0.52
N GLY A 123 -2.95 22.88 0.52
CA GLY A 123 -2.65 22.52 1.90
C GLY A 123 -1.14 22.46 2.14
N LEU A 124 -0.63 21.30 2.56
CA LEU A 124 0.80 21.03 2.72
C LEU A 124 1.41 20.30 1.51
N THR A 125 0.64 20.04 0.46
CA THR A 125 1.08 19.30 -0.72
C THR A 125 1.73 20.26 -1.73
N PRO A 126 3.02 20.13 -2.03
CA PRO A 126 3.69 20.95 -3.03
C PRO A 126 3.38 20.49 -4.46
N THR A 127 3.74 21.28 -5.45
CA THR A 127 3.90 20.79 -6.82
C THR A 127 5.13 19.88 -6.90
N GLY A 128 5.03 18.78 -7.64
CA GLY A 128 6.08 17.78 -7.75
C GLY A 128 5.85 16.60 -6.81
N GLY A 129 6.92 15.98 -6.33
CA GLY A 129 6.86 14.88 -5.37
C GLY A 129 6.27 15.35 -4.05
N THR A 130 5.26 14.64 -3.55
CA THR A 130 4.45 15.09 -2.41
C THR A 130 4.97 14.60 -1.05
N GLY A 131 5.77 13.53 -1.03
CA GLY A 131 6.16 12.84 0.19
C GLY A 131 5.03 12.04 0.84
N MET A 132 3.97 11.71 0.08
CA MET A 132 2.84 10.90 0.56
C MET A 132 3.30 9.64 1.27
N GLY A 133 2.77 9.41 2.46
CA GLY A 133 3.09 8.27 3.33
C GLY A 133 4.23 8.51 4.32
N VAL A 134 5.05 9.54 4.15
CA VAL A 134 6.18 9.81 5.07
C VAL A 134 5.67 10.08 6.49
N SER A 135 4.72 11.00 6.65
CA SER A 135 4.15 11.33 7.95
C SER A 135 3.40 10.16 8.57
N THR A 136 2.64 9.40 7.76
CA THR A 136 1.97 8.18 8.20
C THR A 136 2.95 7.15 8.75
N LEU A 137 4.07 6.90 8.05
CA LEU A 137 5.08 5.93 8.49
C LEU A 137 5.76 6.38 9.78
N VAL A 138 6.06 7.66 9.93
CA VAL A 138 6.61 8.22 11.18
C VAL A 138 5.64 8.00 12.35
N GLU A 139 4.37 8.33 12.18
CA GLU A 139 3.34 8.13 13.21
C GLU A 139 3.11 6.64 13.54
N LEU A 140 3.15 5.77 12.54
CA LEU A 140 3.06 4.33 12.75
C LEU A 140 4.23 3.81 13.58
N LEU A 141 5.47 4.16 13.21
CA LEU A 141 6.67 3.73 13.93
C LEU A 141 6.68 4.25 15.38
N ARG A 142 6.24 5.49 15.61
CA ARG A 142 6.10 6.02 16.97
C ARG A 142 5.09 5.23 17.80
N SER A 143 3.96 4.87 17.22
CA SER A 143 2.95 4.06 17.92
C SER A 143 3.46 2.65 18.27
N LEU A 144 4.24 2.04 17.38
CA LEU A 144 4.82 0.71 17.59
C LEU A 144 5.97 0.73 18.62
N SER A 145 6.73 1.83 18.72
CA SER A 145 7.79 2.00 19.72
C SER A 145 7.29 2.32 21.12
N GLY A 146 5.99 2.54 21.30
CA GLY A 146 5.40 2.96 22.57
C GLY A 146 5.63 4.43 22.91
N GLU A 147 6.16 5.23 22.00
CA GLU A 147 6.26 6.69 22.14
C GLU A 147 4.86 7.31 21.93
N VAL A 148 4.24 7.70 23.03
CA VAL A 148 2.95 8.41 23.01
C VAL A 148 3.14 9.75 22.30
N SER A 149 2.27 10.03 21.32
CA SER A 149 2.20 11.34 20.65
C SER A 149 2.09 12.47 21.69
N ILE A 150 3.07 13.37 21.71
CA ILE A 150 3.11 14.55 22.62
C ILE A 150 2.23 15.70 22.06
N LEU A 151 1.48 15.44 20.99
CA LEU A 151 0.58 16.40 20.38
C LEU A 151 -0.89 16.03 20.69
N SER A 152 -1.33 16.36 21.88
CA SER A 152 -2.74 16.48 22.24
C SER A 152 -3.14 17.94 22.34
#